data_f6e7162ebbfb53a2e1e09f4eff3b61a7
#
_entry.id   f6e7162ebbfb53a2e1e09f4eff3b61a7
#
_cell.length_a   1.000
_cell.length_b   1.000
_cell.length_c   1.000
_cell.angle_alpha   90.00
_cell.angle_beta   90.00
_cell.angle_gamma   90.00
#
_symmetry.space_group_name_H-M   'P 1'
#
loop_
_entity.id
_entity.type
_entity.pdbx_description
1 polymer ?
#
loop_
_entity_poly.entity_id
_entity_poly.type
_entity_poly.pdbx_seq_one_letter_code
_entity_poly.pdbx_strand_id
1 'polypeptide(L)'
;IDYAFLDRTLQATRDSGQKLAFRVMCCSTTRNHPYHPKWLKEIGGRELQTRYQGQGPLSVPDLDDPAVLEKHLDFIKRLGAKYDGHPDIEHVDLGSVGWWGEWHMSGSTGAKMPTPDTQKKIVDAYLDAFKKTPLLMLIGGGPMLKHAAEHGTGWRADCLGDMGGFSKTWCHMRMAYPKMLPEAGALDAWKTAPVAWETCWDMRKWVNEGWSLRFIFNYALALHGSY
;
A
#
# COMPACT_ATOMS: atom_id res chain seq x y z
N ILE A 1 19.16 -1.63 -8.30
CA ILE A 1 18.49 -2.10 -7.05
C ILE A 1 19.55 -2.70 -6.15
N ASP A 2 19.60 -2.25 -4.90
CA ASP A 2 20.38 -2.94 -3.86
C ASP A 2 19.52 -4.06 -3.26
N TYR A 3 19.72 -5.25 -3.74
CA TYR A 3 18.99 -6.44 -3.24
C TYR A 3 19.49 -6.91 -1.88
N ALA A 4 20.70 -6.54 -1.48
CA ALA A 4 21.30 -7.06 -0.25
C ALA A 4 20.51 -6.74 1.01
N PHE A 5 19.80 -5.58 1.03
CA PHE A 5 18.91 -5.25 2.15
C PHE A 5 17.74 -6.24 2.25
N LEU A 6 17.06 -6.50 1.14
CA LEU A 6 15.90 -7.39 1.13
C LEU A 6 16.32 -8.85 1.35
N ASP A 7 17.45 -9.28 0.77
CA ASP A 7 17.99 -10.62 0.98
C ASP A 7 18.34 -10.88 2.46
N ARG A 8 18.95 -9.90 3.16
CA ARG A 8 19.20 -10.00 4.61
C ARG A 8 17.92 -10.03 5.43
N THR A 9 16.92 -9.25 5.03
CA THR A 9 15.61 -9.25 5.72
C THR A 9 14.92 -10.61 5.56
N LEU A 10 14.93 -11.20 4.36
CA LEU A 10 14.41 -12.54 4.11
C LEU A 10 15.14 -13.62 4.93
N GLN A 11 16.45 -13.51 5.05
CA GLN A 11 17.20 -14.45 5.90
C GLN A 11 16.79 -14.30 7.38
N ALA A 12 16.66 -13.08 7.89
CA ALA A 12 16.25 -12.84 9.27
C ALA A 12 14.82 -13.35 9.55
N THR A 13 13.90 -13.19 8.61
CA THR A 13 12.52 -13.73 8.76
C THR A 13 12.53 -15.26 8.76
N ARG A 14 13.31 -15.89 7.88
CA ARG A 14 13.49 -17.34 7.85
C ARG A 14 14.06 -17.87 9.16
N ASP A 15 15.11 -17.25 9.69
CA ASP A 15 15.77 -17.63 10.95
C ASP A 15 14.81 -17.51 12.14
N SER A 16 13.80 -16.65 12.03
CA SER A 16 12.74 -16.45 13.02
C SER A 16 11.50 -17.31 12.79
N GLY A 17 11.50 -18.20 11.78
CA GLY A 17 10.35 -19.02 11.41
C GLY A 17 9.17 -18.24 10.86
N GLN A 18 9.43 -17.06 10.29
CA GLN A 18 8.43 -16.14 9.73
C GLN A 18 8.57 -16.01 8.22
N LYS A 19 7.58 -15.38 7.59
CA LYS A 19 7.66 -14.92 6.20
C LYS A 19 7.56 -13.40 6.14
N LEU A 20 8.11 -12.83 5.08
CA LEU A 20 8.11 -11.40 4.85
C LEU A 20 6.90 -10.99 4.01
N ALA A 21 6.12 -10.05 4.51
CA ALA A 21 5.22 -9.23 3.72
C ALA A 21 5.83 -7.84 3.57
N PHE A 22 5.79 -7.25 2.38
CA PHE A 22 6.37 -5.93 2.19
C PHE A 22 5.67 -5.11 1.12
N ARG A 23 5.89 -3.80 1.20
CA ARG A 23 5.53 -2.83 0.14
C ARG A 23 6.69 -1.89 -0.15
N VAL A 24 6.73 -1.37 -1.37
CA VAL A 24 7.67 -0.33 -1.77
C VAL A 24 6.96 1.01 -1.75
N MET A 25 7.41 1.92 -0.90
CA MET A 25 6.88 3.27 -0.81
C MET A 25 7.74 4.22 -1.67
N CYS A 26 7.09 5.06 -2.47
CA CYS A 26 7.74 6.14 -3.21
C CYS A 26 7.59 7.50 -2.55
N CYS A 27 6.69 7.61 -1.55
CA CYS A 27 6.40 8.88 -0.90
C CYS A 27 6.01 8.68 0.57
N SER A 28 6.47 9.59 1.42
CA SER A 28 6.17 9.60 2.84
C SER A 28 6.21 11.03 3.38
N THR A 29 5.67 11.22 4.57
CA THR A 29 5.64 12.51 5.27
C THR A 29 6.92 12.81 6.05
N THR A 30 7.90 11.92 6.05
CA THR A 30 9.17 12.10 6.76
C THR A 30 10.06 13.10 6.01
N ARG A 31 10.45 14.19 6.66
CA ARG A 31 11.16 15.32 6.03
C ARG A 31 12.60 15.03 5.63
N ASN A 32 13.30 14.21 6.39
CA ASN A 32 14.75 14.08 6.28
C ASN A 32 15.23 12.99 5.32
N HIS A 33 14.31 12.23 4.75
CA HIS A 33 14.63 11.14 3.83
C HIS A 33 13.64 11.14 2.67
N PRO A 34 14.07 11.57 1.47
CA PRO A 34 13.28 11.34 0.27
C PRO A 34 13.15 9.83 0.06
N TYR A 35 11.94 9.36 -0.23
CA TYR A 35 11.65 7.95 -0.50
C TYR A 35 11.81 7.60 -1.98
N HIS A 36 12.54 8.42 -2.70
CA HIS A 36 12.93 8.19 -4.08
C HIS A 36 14.45 8.32 -4.23
N PRO A 37 15.06 7.69 -5.25
CA PRO A 37 16.50 7.68 -5.44
C PRO A 37 17.04 9.09 -5.74
N LYS A 38 18.22 9.41 -5.22
CA LYS A 38 18.90 10.69 -5.48
C LYS A 38 19.18 10.93 -6.98
N TRP A 39 19.46 9.83 -7.71
CA TRP A 39 19.74 9.88 -9.15
C TRP A 39 18.51 10.24 -10.01
N LEU A 40 17.31 10.34 -9.42
CA LEU A 40 16.10 10.74 -10.14
C LEU A 40 16.30 12.09 -10.86
N LYS A 41 16.95 13.03 -10.21
CA LYS A 41 17.30 14.32 -10.80
C LYS A 41 18.34 14.21 -11.94
N GLU A 42 19.26 13.28 -11.82
CA GLU A 42 20.32 13.06 -12.83
C GLU A 42 19.74 12.56 -14.17
N ILE A 43 18.64 11.82 -14.12
CA ILE A 43 17.93 11.37 -15.34
C ILE A 43 16.90 12.39 -15.86
N GLY A 44 16.82 13.58 -15.25
CA GLY A 44 15.83 14.60 -15.60
C GLY A 44 14.42 14.32 -15.10
N GLY A 45 14.28 13.38 -14.15
CA GLY A 45 13.00 13.01 -13.54
C GLY A 45 12.42 14.14 -12.70
N ARG A 46 11.13 14.40 -12.88
CA ARG A 46 10.42 15.48 -12.20
C ARG A 46 10.04 15.07 -10.78
N GLU A 47 10.22 16.01 -9.86
CA GLU A 47 9.73 15.96 -8.49
C GLU A 47 8.62 16.99 -8.28
N LEU A 48 7.61 16.63 -7.52
CA LEU A 48 6.55 17.54 -7.08
C LEU A 48 6.85 18.01 -5.65
N GLN A 49 6.67 19.30 -5.42
CA GLN A 49 6.74 19.87 -4.07
C GLN A 49 5.35 19.84 -3.45
N THR A 50 5.27 19.36 -2.22
CA THR A 50 4.00 19.20 -1.51
C THR A 50 4.16 19.55 -0.04
N ARG A 51 3.04 19.65 0.67
CA ARG A 51 2.95 19.72 2.12
C ARG A 51 1.95 18.69 2.60
N TYR A 52 2.17 18.15 3.77
CA TYR A 52 1.23 17.28 4.46
C TYR A 52 0.73 17.95 5.73
N GLN A 53 -0.58 18.19 5.84
CA GLN A 53 -1.20 18.88 6.99
C GLN A 53 -0.46 20.20 7.34
N GLY A 54 -0.12 20.99 6.33
CA GLY A 54 0.62 22.24 6.48
C GLY A 54 2.12 22.10 6.72
N GLN A 55 2.62 20.91 7.00
CA GLN A 55 4.05 20.64 7.22
C GLN A 55 4.77 20.38 5.89
N GLY A 56 5.98 20.88 5.74
CA GLY A 56 6.79 20.70 4.54
C GLY A 56 7.75 21.90 4.34
N PRO A 57 8.33 22.08 3.14
CA PRO A 57 8.06 21.30 1.92
C PRO A 57 8.54 19.87 1.99
N LEU A 58 7.84 18.98 1.24
CA LEU A 58 8.22 17.60 0.99
C LEU A 58 8.39 17.42 -0.52
N SER A 59 9.38 16.63 -0.92
CA SER A 59 9.59 16.28 -2.33
C SER A 59 9.12 14.86 -2.58
N VAL A 60 8.28 14.67 -3.60
CA VAL A 60 7.78 13.35 -4.01
C VAL A 60 8.01 13.16 -5.51
N PRO A 61 8.25 11.94 -6.00
CA PRO A 61 8.43 11.70 -7.42
C PRO A 61 7.12 11.94 -8.16
N ASP A 62 7.22 12.57 -9.33
CA ASP A 62 6.08 12.69 -10.24
C ASP A 62 5.97 11.43 -11.09
N LEU A 63 5.07 10.53 -10.71
CA LEU A 63 4.85 9.27 -11.43
C LEU A 63 4.19 9.47 -12.81
N ASP A 64 3.66 10.65 -13.12
CA ASP A 64 3.19 10.99 -14.47
C ASP A 64 4.33 11.49 -15.38
N ASP A 65 5.52 11.73 -14.85
CA ASP A 65 6.70 12.00 -15.66
C ASP A 65 7.15 10.72 -16.37
N PRO A 66 7.28 10.73 -17.71
CA PRO A 66 7.62 9.50 -18.47
C PRO A 66 8.94 8.85 -18.04
N ALA A 67 9.97 9.67 -17.71
CA ALA A 67 11.27 9.12 -17.28
C ALA A 67 11.18 8.47 -15.90
N VAL A 68 10.43 9.08 -14.98
CA VAL A 68 10.17 8.51 -13.64
C VAL A 68 9.37 7.23 -13.76
N LEU A 69 8.28 7.24 -14.53
CA LEU A 69 7.42 6.07 -14.71
C LEU A 69 8.18 4.90 -15.34
N GLU A 70 8.94 5.14 -16.41
CA GLU A 70 9.76 4.09 -17.05
C GLU A 70 10.67 3.38 -16.04
N LYS A 71 11.40 4.15 -15.23
CA LYS A 71 12.31 3.58 -14.22
C LYS A 71 11.57 2.87 -13.10
N HIS A 72 10.39 3.34 -12.74
CA HIS A 72 9.56 2.69 -11.73
C HIS A 72 9.01 1.35 -12.23
N LEU A 73 8.51 1.29 -13.46
CA LEU A 73 8.05 0.04 -14.07
C LEU A 73 9.19 -0.97 -14.25
N ASP A 74 10.39 -0.53 -14.69
CA ASP A 74 11.58 -1.39 -14.73
C ASP A 74 11.98 -1.91 -13.35
N PHE A 75 11.88 -1.06 -12.32
CA PHE A 75 12.12 -1.48 -10.94
C PHE A 75 11.17 -2.61 -10.51
N ILE A 76 9.85 -2.46 -10.73
CA ILE A 76 8.86 -3.49 -10.39
C ILE A 76 9.15 -4.79 -11.13
N LYS A 77 9.43 -4.73 -12.43
CA LYS A 77 9.80 -5.89 -13.25
C LYS A 77 11.02 -6.63 -12.71
N ARG A 78 12.07 -5.92 -12.34
CA ARG A 78 13.29 -6.51 -11.75
C ARG A 78 13.04 -7.09 -10.36
N LEU A 79 12.18 -6.47 -9.58
CA LEU A 79 11.80 -6.98 -8.27
C LEU A 79 11.10 -8.34 -8.40
N GLY A 80 10.10 -8.42 -9.29
CA GLY A 80 9.43 -9.69 -9.59
C GLY A 80 10.34 -10.75 -10.18
N ALA A 81 11.23 -10.38 -11.12
CA ALA A 81 12.19 -11.32 -11.72
C ALA A 81 13.09 -12.01 -10.67
N LYS A 82 13.37 -11.34 -9.54
CA LYS A 82 14.17 -11.92 -8.47
C LYS A 82 13.34 -12.62 -7.39
N TYR A 83 12.17 -12.10 -7.06
CA TYR A 83 11.46 -12.49 -5.83
C TYR A 83 10.11 -13.16 -6.05
N ASP A 84 9.57 -13.20 -7.27
CA ASP A 84 8.30 -13.88 -7.51
C ASP A 84 8.39 -15.37 -7.18
N GLY A 85 7.52 -15.85 -6.31
CA GLY A 85 7.50 -17.22 -5.82
C GLY A 85 8.59 -17.54 -4.80
N HIS A 86 9.25 -16.53 -4.20
CA HIS A 86 10.23 -16.77 -3.14
C HIS A 86 9.53 -17.37 -1.90
N PRO A 87 10.02 -18.50 -1.34
CA PRO A 87 9.31 -19.24 -0.29
C PRO A 87 9.13 -18.47 1.02
N ASP A 88 10.00 -17.50 1.30
CA ASP A 88 9.95 -16.69 2.52
C ASP A 88 9.20 -15.36 2.33
N ILE A 89 8.57 -15.14 1.17
CA ILE A 89 7.68 -14.00 0.93
C ILE A 89 6.24 -14.47 1.04
N GLU A 90 5.47 -13.83 1.90
CA GLU A 90 4.07 -14.11 2.09
C GLU A 90 3.20 -13.43 1.05
N HIS A 91 3.40 -12.12 0.90
CA HIS A 91 2.73 -11.32 -0.13
C HIS A 91 3.50 -10.01 -0.39
N VAL A 92 3.14 -9.32 -1.46
CA VAL A 92 3.63 -8.00 -1.79
C VAL A 92 2.44 -7.04 -1.96
N ASP A 93 2.48 -5.92 -1.24
CA ASP A 93 1.48 -4.86 -1.43
C ASP A 93 1.83 -4.00 -2.64
N LEU A 94 0.82 -3.60 -3.40
CA LEU A 94 0.96 -2.65 -4.50
C LEU A 94 1.13 -1.22 -3.95
N GLY A 95 2.24 -0.97 -3.28
CA GLY A 95 2.47 0.18 -2.39
C GLY A 95 3.12 1.39 -3.04
N SER A 96 3.17 1.48 -4.38
CA SER A 96 3.94 2.51 -5.08
C SER A 96 3.32 3.92 -5.08
N VAL A 97 2.03 4.03 -4.87
CA VAL A 97 1.26 5.26 -5.13
C VAL A 97 0.73 5.88 -3.84
N GLY A 98 0.84 7.20 -3.74
CA GLY A 98 0.29 7.97 -2.62
C GLY A 98 1.15 7.95 -1.37
N TRP A 99 0.67 8.62 -0.32
CA TRP A 99 1.32 8.60 0.99
C TRP A 99 1.49 7.17 1.48
N TRP A 100 2.67 6.86 1.97
CA TRP A 100 3.06 5.53 2.49
C TRP A 100 2.77 4.35 1.56
N GLY A 101 2.43 4.65 0.29
CA GLY A 101 1.97 3.64 -0.66
C GLY A 101 0.52 3.21 -0.46
N GLU A 102 -0.30 4.04 0.18
CA GLU A 102 -1.70 3.74 0.56
C GLU A 102 -2.74 4.30 -0.41
N TRP A 103 -2.32 4.66 -1.61
CA TRP A 103 -3.19 5.09 -2.71
C TRP A 103 -4.07 6.30 -2.38
N HIS A 104 -3.55 7.22 -1.59
CA HIS A 104 -4.18 8.49 -1.32
C HIS A 104 -3.16 9.63 -1.17
N MET A 105 -3.61 10.84 -1.38
CA MET A 105 -2.86 12.07 -1.10
C MET A 105 -3.64 12.96 -0.11
N SER A 106 -4.42 12.37 0.79
CA SER A 106 -5.21 13.08 1.79
C SER A 106 -4.32 13.99 2.65
N GLY A 107 -4.78 15.21 2.92
CA GLY A 107 -4.00 16.18 3.69
C GLY A 107 -2.86 16.86 2.93
N SER A 108 -2.67 16.55 1.63
CA SER A 108 -1.66 17.20 0.79
C SER A 108 -2.11 18.53 0.23
N THR A 109 -1.13 19.41 0.02
CA THR A 109 -1.27 20.60 -0.84
C THR A 109 -0.11 20.61 -1.82
N GLY A 110 -0.41 20.73 -3.13
CA GLY A 110 0.59 20.74 -4.20
C GLY A 110 0.64 19.47 -5.03
N ALA A 111 1.07 18.33 -4.46
CA ALA A 111 1.06 17.06 -5.17
C ALA A 111 -0.35 16.44 -5.20
N LYS A 112 -0.65 15.73 -6.28
CA LYS A 112 -1.89 14.99 -6.52
C LYS A 112 -1.57 13.53 -6.78
N MET A 113 -2.59 12.70 -6.76
CA MET A 113 -2.49 11.33 -7.28
C MET A 113 -2.08 11.36 -8.75
N PRO A 114 -1.28 10.38 -9.20
CA PRO A 114 -1.01 10.23 -10.63
C PRO A 114 -2.29 10.01 -11.42
N THR A 115 -2.22 10.21 -12.73
CA THR A 115 -3.36 10.00 -13.63
C THR A 115 -3.85 8.55 -13.57
N PRO A 116 -5.15 8.28 -13.86
CA PRO A 116 -5.68 6.91 -13.89
C PRO A 116 -4.89 5.97 -14.81
N ASP A 117 -4.40 6.46 -15.93
CA ASP A 117 -3.56 5.69 -16.87
C ASP A 117 -2.24 5.26 -16.23
N THR A 118 -1.58 6.17 -15.53
CA THR A 118 -0.35 5.89 -14.80
C THR A 118 -0.60 4.91 -13.66
N GLN A 119 -1.67 5.12 -12.90
CA GLN A 119 -2.07 4.20 -11.83
C GLN A 119 -2.29 2.78 -12.38
N LYS A 120 -3.02 2.66 -13.49
CA LYS A 120 -3.27 1.37 -14.14
C LYS A 120 -1.97 0.70 -14.62
N LYS A 121 -1.07 1.44 -15.27
CA LYS A 121 0.24 0.90 -15.69
C LYS A 121 1.06 0.35 -14.53
N ILE A 122 1.00 1.00 -13.37
CA ILE A 122 1.71 0.54 -12.17
C ILE A 122 1.07 -0.75 -11.65
N VAL A 123 -0.27 -0.84 -11.55
CA VAL A 123 -0.95 -2.07 -11.14
C VAL A 123 -0.63 -3.21 -12.09
N ASP A 124 -0.77 -2.98 -13.41
CA ASP A 124 -0.47 -3.98 -14.44
C ASP A 124 0.98 -4.48 -14.35
N ALA A 125 1.93 -3.59 -14.07
CA ALA A 125 3.34 -3.97 -13.90
C ALA A 125 3.56 -4.92 -12.71
N TYR A 126 2.88 -4.71 -11.58
CA TYR A 126 2.91 -5.65 -10.46
C TYR A 126 2.26 -6.99 -10.83
N LEU A 127 1.09 -6.95 -11.46
CA LEU A 127 0.38 -8.15 -11.93
C LEU A 127 1.22 -8.96 -12.93
N ASP A 128 2.01 -8.30 -13.76
CA ASP A 128 2.91 -8.95 -14.71
C ASP A 128 4.18 -9.49 -14.07
N ALA A 129 4.71 -8.78 -13.09
CA ALA A 129 5.97 -9.15 -12.44
C ALA A 129 5.83 -10.27 -11.40
N PHE A 130 4.67 -10.39 -10.75
CA PHE A 130 4.40 -11.36 -9.70
C PHE A 130 3.25 -12.30 -10.11
N LYS A 131 3.58 -13.50 -10.54
CA LYS A 131 2.62 -14.52 -10.99
C LYS A 131 2.38 -15.62 -9.96
N LYS A 132 3.27 -15.75 -8.96
CA LYS A 132 3.25 -16.79 -7.94
C LYS A 132 3.08 -16.23 -6.53
N THR A 133 3.74 -15.12 -6.23
CA THR A 133 3.62 -14.42 -4.95
C THR A 133 2.29 -13.67 -4.90
N PRO A 134 1.46 -13.88 -3.89
CA PRO A 134 0.22 -13.12 -3.75
C PRO A 134 0.45 -11.61 -3.72
N LEU A 135 -0.43 -10.88 -4.37
CA LEU A 135 -0.44 -9.43 -4.38
C LEU A 135 -1.65 -8.90 -3.62
N LEU A 136 -1.45 -7.84 -2.83
CA LEU A 136 -2.53 -7.15 -2.12
C LEU A 136 -2.63 -5.70 -2.59
N MET A 137 -3.85 -5.30 -2.95
CA MET A 137 -4.14 -3.92 -3.32
C MET A 137 -4.71 -3.15 -2.11
N LEU A 138 -4.26 -1.92 -1.91
CA LEU A 138 -4.78 -1.07 -0.84
C LEU A 138 -6.23 -0.67 -1.14
N ILE A 139 -7.12 -0.75 -0.14
CA ILE A 139 -8.55 -0.41 -0.33
C ILE A 139 -8.77 1.05 -0.73
N GLY A 140 -7.81 1.95 -0.44
CA GLY A 140 -7.82 3.34 -0.90
C GLY A 140 -7.66 3.52 -2.42
N GLY A 141 -7.36 2.46 -3.16
CA GLY A 141 -7.07 2.49 -4.59
C GLY A 141 -8.26 2.83 -5.50
N GLY A 142 -9.49 2.92 -4.97
CA GLY A 142 -10.66 3.26 -5.77
C GLY A 142 -10.85 2.34 -6.98
N PRO A 143 -10.91 2.87 -8.23
CA PRO A 143 -11.03 2.04 -9.44
C PRO A 143 -9.91 1.01 -9.60
N MET A 144 -8.72 1.27 -9.07
CA MET A 144 -7.60 0.35 -9.15
C MET A 144 -7.75 -0.84 -8.19
N LEU A 145 -8.47 -0.69 -7.07
CA LEU A 145 -8.85 -1.82 -6.24
C LEU A 145 -9.73 -2.81 -7.01
N LYS A 146 -10.72 -2.30 -7.74
CA LYS A 146 -11.57 -3.12 -8.61
C LYS A 146 -10.74 -3.84 -9.67
N HIS A 147 -9.92 -3.08 -10.40
CA HIS A 147 -9.05 -3.64 -11.44
C HIS A 147 -8.12 -4.73 -10.90
N ALA A 148 -7.48 -4.52 -9.77
CA ALA A 148 -6.59 -5.49 -9.15
C ALA A 148 -7.35 -6.75 -8.66
N ALA A 149 -8.51 -6.58 -8.00
CA ALA A 149 -9.34 -7.70 -7.54
C ALA A 149 -9.85 -8.57 -8.69
N GLU A 150 -10.26 -7.97 -9.82
CA GLU A 150 -10.64 -8.68 -11.04
C GLU A 150 -9.49 -9.52 -11.62
N HIS A 151 -8.23 -9.20 -11.26
CA HIS A 151 -7.03 -9.94 -11.65
C HIS A 151 -6.48 -10.83 -10.54
N GLY A 152 -7.27 -11.13 -9.50
CA GLY A 152 -6.97 -12.14 -8.50
C GLY A 152 -6.11 -11.65 -7.33
N THR A 153 -5.96 -10.34 -7.12
CA THR A 153 -5.30 -9.83 -5.91
C THR A 153 -6.20 -9.91 -4.69
N GLY A 154 -5.59 -10.07 -3.53
CA GLY A 154 -6.24 -9.75 -2.26
C GLY A 154 -6.28 -8.23 -2.03
N TRP A 155 -6.62 -7.84 -0.82
CA TRP A 155 -6.59 -6.44 -0.43
C TRP A 155 -5.98 -6.23 0.95
N ARG A 156 -5.50 -5.01 1.18
CA ARG A 156 -5.06 -4.53 2.48
C ARG A 156 -5.88 -3.32 2.89
N ALA A 157 -6.34 -3.31 4.12
CA ALA A 157 -7.04 -2.18 4.72
C ALA A 157 -6.21 -1.60 5.85
N ASP A 158 -5.95 -0.30 5.78
CA ASP A 158 -5.34 0.44 6.87
C ASP A 158 -6.38 0.84 7.90
N CYS A 159 -5.94 1.03 9.14
CA CYS A 159 -6.76 1.55 10.23
C CYS A 159 -7.87 0.64 10.72
N LEU A 160 -7.64 -0.67 10.77
CA LEU A 160 -8.49 -1.55 11.57
C LEU A 160 -8.63 -0.98 12.99
N GLY A 161 -9.85 -0.93 13.48
CA GLY A 161 -10.17 -0.39 14.81
C GLY A 161 -10.48 1.11 14.83
N ASP A 162 -10.35 1.84 13.72
CA ASP A 162 -10.78 3.23 13.67
C ASP A 162 -12.31 3.36 13.70
N MET A 163 -12.82 3.73 14.87
CA MET A 163 -14.22 4.00 15.14
C MET A 163 -14.55 5.51 15.27
N GLY A 164 -13.62 6.37 14.83
CA GLY A 164 -13.76 7.83 14.86
C GLY A 164 -12.57 8.56 15.48
N GLY A 165 -11.38 7.97 15.45
CA GLY A 165 -10.17 8.57 16.00
C GLY A 165 -9.59 9.71 15.16
N PHE A 166 -9.84 9.73 13.86
CA PHE A 166 -9.44 10.83 12.98
C PHE A 166 -10.51 11.91 12.84
N SER A 167 -11.79 11.53 12.94
CA SER A 167 -12.91 12.45 12.75
C SER A 167 -14.12 11.97 13.55
N LYS A 168 -14.90 12.92 14.07
CA LYS A 168 -16.16 12.62 14.76
C LYS A 168 -17.29 12.21 13.80
N THR A 169 -17.16 12.54 12.52
CA THR A 169 -18.19 12.33 11.48
C THR A 169 -17.83 11.28 10.47
N TRP A 170 -16.61 10.73 10.51
CA TRP A 170 -16.14 9.72 9.58
C TRP A 170 -15.19 8.74 10.27
N CYS A 171 -15.25 7.47 9.89
CA CYS A 171 -14.30 6.45 10.33
C CYS A 171 -14.18 5.29 9.34
N HIS A 172 -13.06 4.59 9.39
CA HIS A 172 -12.76 3.48 8.49
C HIS A 172 -13.75 2.32 8.66
N MET A 173 -13.97 1.88 9.90
CA MET A 173 -14.77 0.68 10.19
C MET A 173 -16.23 0.76 9.73
N ARG A 174 -16.87 1.94 9.81
CA ARG A 174 -18.30 2.09 9.53
C ARG A 174 -18.60 2.74 8.20
N MET A 175 -17.64 3.50 7.64
CA MET A 175 -17.87 4.32 6.46
C MET A 175 -16.98 4.01 5.28
N ALA A 176 -15.70 3.66 5.50
CA ALA A 176 -14.78 3.34 4.42
C ALA A 176 -14.94 1.89 3.95
N TYR A 177 -14.69 0.92 4.81
CA TYR A 177 -14.68 -0.49 4.41
C TYR A 177 -16.03 -0.99 3.88
N PRO A 178 -17.19 -0.71 4.55
CA PRO A 178 -18.49 -1.17 4.06
C PRO A 178 -18.88 -0.62 2.70
N LYS A 179 -18.24 0.47 2.28
CA LYS A 179 -18.46 1.11 0.98
C LYS A 179 -17.45 0.63 -0.05
N MET A 180 -16.15 0.77 0.23
CA MET A 180 -15.08 0.57 -0.74
C MET A 180 -14.99 -0.88 -1.22
N LEU A 181 -15.12 -1.87 -0.32
CA LEU A 181 -15.00 -3.27 -0.68
C LEU A 181 -16.14 -3.76 -1.59
N PRO A 182 -17.43 -3.50 -1.29
CA PRO A 182 -18.51 -3.87 -2.20
C PRO A 182 -18.45 -3.12 -3.55
N GLU A 183 -18.16 -1.81 -3.54
CA GLU A 183 -18.07 -1.02 -4.77
C GLU A 183 -16.96 -1.52 -5.71
N ALA A 184 -15.88 -2.06 -5.15
CA ALA A 184 -14.81 -2.68 -5.91
C ALA A 184 -15.06 -4.14 -6.29
N GLY A 185 -16.14 -4.76 -5.80
CA GLY A 185 -16.36 -6.21 -5.97
C GLY A 185 -15.32 -7.07 -5.25
N ALA A 186 -14.66 -6.52 -4.21
CA ALA A 186 -13.51 -7.14 -3.56
C ALA A 186 -13.86 -7.96 -2.30
N LEU A 187 -15.14 -8.13 -1.97
CA LEU A 187 -15.57 -8.89 -0.78
C LEU A 187 -15.15 -10.36 -0.82
N ASP A 188 -15.07 -10.95 -2.00
CA ASP A 188 -14.70 -12.35 -2.22
C ASP A 188 -13.21 -12.54 -2.58
N ALA A 189 -12.39 -11.49 -2.54
CA ALA A 189 -10.97 -11.55 -2.91
C ALA A 189 -10.17 -12.55 -2.05
N TRP A 190 -10.58 -12.77 -0.79
CA TRP A 190 -9.98 -13.76 0.11
C TRP A 190 -10.01 -15.20 -0.42
N LYS A 191 -10.87 -15.49 -1.40
CA LYS A 191 -10.93 -16.82 -2.04
C LYS A 191 -9.76 -17.10 -2.97
N THR A 192 -9.08 -16.04 -3.43
CA THR A 192 -7.98 -16.12 -4.41
C THR A 192 -6.63 -15.68 -3.86
N ALA A 193 -6.63 -14.75 -2.91
CA ALA A 193 -5.42 -14.21 -2.30
C ALA A 193 -5.68 -13.80 -0.84
N PRO A 194 -4.64 -13.61 -0.02
CA PRO A 194 -4.79 -13.13 1.34
C PRO A 194 -5.48 -11.77 1.41
N VAL A 195 -6.13 -11.50 2.54
CA VAL A 195 -6.62 -10.16 2.90
C VAL A 195 -6.02 -9.76 4.24
N ALA A 196 -5.50 -8.54 4.31
CA ALA A 196 -4.70 -8.09 5.44
C ALA A 196 -5.24 -6.80 6.06
N TRP A 197 -4.94 -6.63 7.34
CA TRP A 197 -5.32 -5.46 8.12
C TRP A 197 -4.10 -4.80 8.74
N GLU A 198 -4.12 -3.49 8.81
CA GLU A 198 -3.20 -2.70 9.61
C GLU A 198 -3.97 -1.88 10.62
N THR A 199 -3.49 -1.82 11.86
CA THR A 199 -4.09 -0.98 12.89
C THR A 199 -3.48 0.41 12.87
N CYS A 200 -4.28 1.47 13.05
CA CYS A 200 -3.76 2.82 13.22
C CYS A 200 -3.25 3.09 14.63
N TRP A 201 -3.77 2.37 15.59
CA TRP A 201 -3.43 2.51 17.02
C TRP A 201 -3.39 1.15 17.69
N ASP A 202 -2.81 1.10 18.87
CA ASP A 202 -2.80 -0.10 19.70
C ASP A 202 -4.16 -0.33 20.41
N MET A 203 -4.34 -1.53 20.95
CA MET A 203 -5.58 -1.90 21.66
C MET A 203 -5.84 -1.05 22.91
N ARG A 204 -4.82 -0.45 23.54
CA ARG A 204 -5.00 0.45 24.68
C ARG A 204 -5.78 1.69 24.28
N LYS A 205 -5.45 2.26 23.12
CA LYS A 205 -6.20 3.39 22.55
C LYS A 205 -7.67 2.99 22.36
N TRP A 206 -7.95 1.84 21.76
CA TRP A 206 -9.32 1.37 21.51
C TRP A 206 -10.13 1.23 22.81
N VAL A 207 -9.51 0.61 23.84
CA VAL A 207 -10.16 0.46 25.17
C VAL A 207 -10.43 1.82 25.82
N ASN A 208 -9.44 2.72 25.80
CA ASN A 208 -9.57 4.05 26.41
C ASN A 208 -10.66 4.91 25.73
N GLU A 209 -10.85 4.73 24.43
CA GLU A 209 -11.93 5.41 23.68
C GLU A 209 -13.29 4.70 23.82
N GLY A 210 -13.37 3.59 24.56
CA GLY A 210 -14.60 2.80 24.71
C GLY A 210 -15.01 2.04 23.44
N TRP A 211 -14.08 1.80 22.52
CA TRP A 211 -14.37 1.04 21.30
C TRP A 211 -14.37 -0.47 21.59
N SER A 212 -15.35 -1.17 21.01
CA SER A 212 -15.53 -2.59 21.26
C SER A 212 -14.46 -3.43 20.55
N LEU A 213 -13.52 -4.02 21.30
CA LEU A 213 -12.55 -4.98 20.77
C LEU A 213 -13.24 -6.15 20.08
N ARG A 214 -14.32 -6.68 20.69
CA ARG A 214 -15.10 -7.77 20.10
C ARG A 214 -15.64 -7.41 18.73
N PHE A 215 -16.17 -6.20 18.55
CA PHE A 215 -16.65 -5.76 17.25
C PHE A 215 -15.51 -5.68 16.24
N ILE A 216 -14.38 -5.08 16.61
CA ILE A 216 -13.23 -4.88 15.73
C ILE A 216 -12.69 -6.22 15.22
N PHE A 217 -12.44 -7.16 16.11
CA PHE A 217 -11.92 -8.49 15.73
C PHE A 217 -12.94 -9.32 14.96
N ASN A 218 -14.21 -9.32 15.38
CA ASN A 218 -15.26 -10.03 14.64
C ASN A 218 -15.47 -9.46 13.24
N TYR A 219 -15.28 -8.15 13.07
CA TYR A 219 -15.35 -7.51 11.75
C TYR A 219 -14.23 -8.02 10.85
N ALA A 220 -12.99 -8.05 11.35
CA ALA A 220 -11.85 -8.57 10.58
C ALA A 220 -12.06 -10.05 10.20
N LEU A 221 -12.54 -10.88 11.14
CA LEU A 221 -12.86 -12.29 10.90
C LEU A 221 -14.01 -12.47 9.90
N ALA A 222 -15.06 -11.66 9.99
CA ALA A 222 -16.20 -11.71 9.07
C ALA A 222 -15.83 -11.37 7.62
N LEU A 223 -14.75 -10.61 7.44
CA LEU A 223 -14.17 -10.31 6.12
C LEU A 223 -12.98 -11.20 5.77
N HIS A 224 -12.85 -12.34 6.48
CA HIS A 224 -11.82 -13.36 6.23
C HIS A 224 -10.38 -12.84 6.32
N GLY A 225 -10.10 -11.92 7.23
CA GLY A 225 -8.75 -11.42 7.49
C GLY A 225 -7.77 -12.57 7.71
N SER A 226 -6.72 -12.59 6.89
CA SER A 226 -5.64 -13.59 6.97
C SER A 226 -4.53 -13.14 7.92
N TYR A 227 -4.35 -11.83 8.07
CA TYR A 227 -3.31 -11.19 8.86
C TYR A 227 -3.85 -9.95 9.54
#